data_5bc7f01b628407f043a451ad5d8e8bd9
#
_entry.id   5bc7f01b628407f043a451ad5d8e8bd9
#
_cell.length_a   1.000
_cell.length_b   1.000
_cell.length_c   1.000
_cell.angle_alpha   90.00
_cell.angle_beta   90.00
_cell.angle_gamma   90.00
#
_symmetry.space_group_name_H-M   'P 1'
#
loop_
_entity.id
_entity.type
_entity.pdbx_description
1 polymer ?
#
loop_
_entity_poly.entity_id
_entity_poly.type
_entity_poly.pdbx_seq_one_letter_code
_entity_poly.pdbx_strand_id
1 'polypeptide(L)'
;FVVSDASIDEATYRLENEIWPVGIEAIIFILYKPVGLGRREKIVKKDERLARFLDAAIKKKHFYRVGFDTCFTSALIKYGESLEMSSVDACEAGRFSMYIDAEMNAYPCSFDNQLGKYRVSLENKQIEEIWNGVEFEHFRNIHLQKCNICKDSNICSYGCGLKLGIELC
;
A
#
# COMPACT_ATOMS: atom_id res chain seq x y z
N PHE A 1 -12.28 3.04 -3.19
CA PHE A 1 -12.75 3.10 -1.79
C PHE A 1 -11.56 3.09 -0.84
N VAL A 2 -11.51 4.03 0.12
CA VAL A 2 -10.45 4.04 1.14
C VAL A 2 -10.86 3.17 2.32
N VAL A 3 -10.04 2.17 2.64
CA VAL A 3 -10.25 1.24 3.76
C VAL A 3 -9.46 1.73 4.98
N SER A 4 -10.17 2.04 6.04
CA SER A 4 -9.66 2.45 7.35
C SER A 4 -10.34 1.65 8.45
N ASP A 5 -9.91 1.78 9.70
CA ASP A 5 -10.58 1.14 10.85
C ASP A 5 -12.07 1.56 10.96
N ALA A 6 -12.41 2.78 10.50
CA ALA A 6 -13.77 3.30 10.53
C ALA A 6 -14.64 2.86 9.33
N SER A 7 -14.04 2.43 8.21
CA SER A 7 -14.76 2.14 6.96
C SER A 7 -14.69 0.68 6.52
N ILE A 8 -13.92 -0.16 7.20
CA ILE A 8 -13.72 -1.55 6.81
C ILE A 8 -15.01 -2.37 6.89
N ASP A 9 -15.86 -2.13 7.88
CA ASP A 9 -17.15 -2.83 8.02
C ASP A 9 -18.13 -2.42 6.91
N GLU A 10 -18.14 -1.14 6.53
CA GLU A 10 -18.91 -0.65 5.38
C GLU A 10 -18.41 -1.29 4.07
N ALA A 11 -17.10 -1.33 3.85
CA ALA A 11 -16.51 -1.97 2.67
C ALA A 11 -16.90 -3.44 2.58
N THR A 12 -16.82 -4.16 3.70
CA THR A 12 -17.22 -5.58 3.80
C THR A 12 -18.69 -5.76 3.48
N TYR A 13 -19.56 -4.98 4.12
CA TYR A 13 -21.01 -5.04 3.90
C TYR A 13 -21.38 -4.79 2.43
N ARG A 14 -20.74 -3.79 1.80
CA ARG A 14 -20.97 -3.48 0.38
C ARG A 14 -20.52 -4.62 -0.55
N LEU A 15 -19.38 -5.27 -0.24
CA LEU A 15 -18.90 -6.43 -0.98
C LEU A 15 -19.84 -7.64 -0.84
N GLU A 16 -20.25 -7.94 0.38
CA GLU A 16 -21.12 -9.08 0.67
C GLU A 16 -22.51 -8.95 0.01
N ASN A 17 -23.03 -7.72 -0.13
CA ASN A 17 -24.36 -7.42 -0.63
C ASN A 17 -24.38 -6.81 -2.05
N GLU A 18 -23.22 -6.69 -2.71
CA GLU A 18 -23.07 -6.12 -4.06
C GLU A 18 -23.64 -4.68 -4.20
N ILE A 19 -23.48 -3.86 -3.13
CA ILE A 19 -24.04 -2.50 -3.07
C ILE A 19 -23.03 -1.48 -3.58
N TRP A 20 -22.94 -1.39 -4.92
CA TRP A 20 -22.07 -0.44 -5.61
C TRP A 20 -22.84 0.30 -6.72
N PRO A 21 -22.34 1.44 -7.22
CA PRO A 21 -22.99 2.14 -8.33
C PRO A 21 -23.16 1.24 -9.54
N VAL A 22 -24.30 1.36 -10.22
CA VAL A 22 -24.59 0.60 -11.43
C VAL A 22 -23.61 0.96 -12.53
N GLY A 23 -23.09 -0.06 -13.25
CA GLY A 23 -22.19 0.12 -14.38
C GLY A 23 -20.71 0.28 -14.02
N ILE A 24 -20.33 0.05 -12.77
CA ILE A 24 -18.90 0.00 -12.43
C ILE A 24 -18.24 -1.24 -13.05
N GLU A 25 -17.02 -1.08 -13.53
CA GLU A 25 -16.20 -2.18 -14.07
C GLU A 25 -15.21 -2.73 -13.04
N ALA A 26 -14.76 -1.87 -12.12
CA ALA A 26 -13.80 -2.24 -11.10
C ALA A 26 -13.94 -1.41 -9.83
N ILE A 27 -13.55 -1.98 -8.71
CA ILE A 27 -13.38 -1.30 -7.42
C ILE A 27 -11.94 -1.49 -6.99
N ILE A 28 -11.27 -0.37 -6.68
CA ILE A 28 -9.92 -0.39 -6.11
C ILE A 28 -10.02 -0.01 -4.64
N PHE A 29 -9.57 -0.89 -3.78
CA PHE A 29 -9.43 -0.64 -2.35
C PHE A 29 -8.07 -0.03 -2.06
N ILE A 30 -8.08 1.14 -1.43
CA ILE A 30 -6.88 1.91 -1.06
C ILE A 30 -6.74 1.84 0.45
N LEU A 31 -5.62 1.32 0.92
CA LEU A 31 -5.35 1.27 2.36
C LEU A 31 -5.14 2.69 2.91
N TYR A 32 -5.81 3.01 4.02
CA TYR A 32 -5.64 4.29 4.70
C TYR A 32 -4.21 4.47 5.23
N LYS A 33 -3.64 5.66 5.01
CA LYS A 33 -2.30 6.05 5.48
C LYS A 33 -2.41 7.22 6.46
N PRO A 34 -1.78 7.15 7.65
CA PRO A 34 -1.84 8.18 8.67
C PRO A 34 -0.81 9.30 8.41
N VAL A 35 -0.94 9.99 7.27
CA VAL A 35 -0.06 11.10 6.85
C VAL A 35 -0.84 12.40 6.70
N GLY A 36 -0.17 13.54 6.77
CA GLY A 36 -0.79 14.86 6.72
C GLY A 36 -1.80 15.04 7.87
N LEU A 37 -3.06 15.26 7.55
CA LEU A 37 -4.17 15.34 8.51
C LEU A 37 -4.67 13.97 8.98
N GLY A 38 -4.03 12.90 8.52
CA GLY A 38 -4.38 11.53 8.88
C GLY A 38 -4.06 11.21 10.34
N ARG A 39 -4.89 10.36 10.96
CA ARG A 39 -4.80 9.98 12.37
C ARG A 39 -4.48 8.50 12.52
N ARG A 40 -3.57 8.14 13.44
CA ARG A 40 -3.13 6.77 13.65
C ARG A 40 -4.23 5.82 14.11
N GLU A 41 -5.22 6.30 14.86
CA GLU A 41 -6.37 5.51 15.31
C GLU A 41 -7.28 5.03 14.16
N LYS A 42 -7.13 5.59 12.95
CA LYS A 42 -7.85 5.14 11.75
C LYS A 42 -7.12 4.07 10.95
N ILE A 43 -5.93 3.67 11.37
CA ILE A 43 -5.21 2.55 10.74
C ILE A 43 -6.03 1.27 10.92
N VAL A 44 -6.17 0.50 9.86
CA VAL A 44 -6.84 -0.81 9.89
C VAL A 44 -6.14 -1.73 10.90
N LYS A 45 -6.90 -2.35 11.77
CA LYS A 45 -6.39 -3.31 12.75
C LYS A 45 -6.25 -4.70 12.16
N LYS A 46 -5.33 -5.47 12.72
CA LYS A 46 -5.10 -6.88 12.35
C LYS A 46 -6.04 -7.79 13.14
N ASP A 47 -7.32 -7.62 12.95
CA ASP A 47 -8.38 -8.34 13.65
C ASP A 47 -9.26 -9.15 12.66
N GLU A 48 -10.32 -9.76 13.18
CA GLU A 48 -11.27 -10.57 12.41
C GLU A 48 -11.99 -9.77 11.29
N ARG A 49 -12.15 -8.45 11.45
CA ARG A 49 -12.78 -7.58 10.43
C ARG A 49 -11.92 -7.52 9.17
N LEU A 50 -10.57 -7.47 9.33
CA LEU A 50 -9.65 -7.51 8.20
C LEU A 50 -9.77 -8.85 7.45
N ALA A 51 -9.79 -9.98 8.18
CA ALA A 51 -9.93 -11.29 7.57
C ALA A 51 -11.26 -11.42 6.80
N ARG A 52 -12.38 -10.99 7.40
CA ARG A 52 -13.70 -10.99 6.77
C ARG A 52 -13.75 -10.10 5.53
N PHE A 53 -13.15 -8.90 5.59
CA PHE A 53 -13.07 -7.99 4.44
C PHE A 53 -12.32 -8.63 3.27
N LEU A 54 -11.14 -9.23 3.55
CA LEU A 54 -10.33 -9.88 2.51
C LEU A 54 -11.04 -11.12 1.96
N ASP A 55 -11.69 -11.91 2.79
CA ASP A 55 -12.50 -13.04 2.34
C ASP A 55 -13.65 -12.59 1.42
N ALA A 56 -14.36 -11.54 1.78
CA ALA A 56 -15.44 -10.99 0.95
C ALA A 56 -14.90 -10.45 -0.38
N ALA A 57 -13.72 -9.82 -0.38
CA ALA A 57 -13.13 -9.22 -1.58
C ALA A 57 -12.49 -10.25 -2.53
N ILE A 58 -11.89 -11.34 -1.99
CA ILE A 58 -11.04 -12.25 -2.75
C ILE A 58 -11.77 -13.57 -3.09
N LYS A 59 -12.46 -14.18 -2.11
CA LYS A 59 -13.07 -15.50 -2.26
C LYS A 59 -14.44 -15.45 -2.94
N LYS A 60 -15.15 -14.33 -2.83
CA LYS A 60 -16.44 -14.13 -3.46
C LYS A 60 -16.26 -13.79 -4.93
N LYS A 61 -17.09 -14.39 -5.81
CA LYS A 61 -17.17 -13.99 -7.21
C LYS A 61 -18.03 -12.74 -7.34
N HIS A 62 -17.46 -11.66 -7.87
CA HIS A 62 -18.13 -10.39 -8.11
C HIS A 62 -18.45 -10.18 -9.60
N PHE A 63 -19.44 -9.34 -9.91
CA PHE A 63 -19.75 -8.92 -11.27
C PHE A 63 -18.79 -7.86 -11.82
N TYR A 64 -17.91 -7.33 -10.99
CA TYR A 64 -16.89 -6.33 -11.27
C TYR A 64 -15.52 -6.84 -10.82
N ARG A 65 -14.46 -6.22 -11.31
CA ARG A 65 -13.10 -6.53 -10.86
C ARG A 65 -12.83 -5.89 -9.50
N VAL A 66 -12.16 -6.62 -8.62
CA VAL A 66 -11.69 -6.10 -7.33
C VAL A 66 -10.17 -5.98 -7.38
N GLY A 67 -9.66 -4.81 -7.01
CA GLY A 67 -8.23 -4.54 -6.92
C GLY A 67 -7.85 -3.87 -5.61
N PHE A 68 -6.56 -3.87 -5.33
CA PHE A 68 -5.98 -3.28 -4.11
C PHE A 68 -4.80 -2.41 -4.48
N ASP A 69 -4.55 -1.35 -3.71
CA ASP A 69 -3.28 -0.65 -3.82
C ASP A 69 -2.14 -1.50 -3.22
N THR A 70 -0.91 -1.22 -3.62
CA THR A 70 0.27 -2.00 -3.21
C THR A 70 0.55 -1.94 -1.69
N CYS A 71 -0.11 -1.06 -0.95
CA CYS A 71 -0.02 -1.03 0.51
C CYS A 71 -0.77 -2.20 1.18
N PHE A 72 -1.68 -2.88 0.47
CA PHE A 72 -2.32 -4.11 0.92
C PHE A 72 -1.46 -5.37 0.74
N THR A 73 -0.33 -5.29 0.03
CA THR A 73 0.47 -6.47 -0.36
C THR A 73 0.75 -7.42 0.81
N SER A 74 1.11 -6.88 2.00
CA SER A 74 1.36 -7.72 3.17
C SER A 74 0.13 -8.51 3.64
N ALA A 75 -1.07 -7.92 3.55
CA ALA A 75 -2.32 -8.61 3.86
C ALA A 75 -2.68 -9.64 2.78
N LEU A 76 -2.52 -9.29 1.51
CA LEU A 76 -2.82 -10.20 0.39
C LEU A 76 -1.95 -11.44 0.44
N ILE A 77 -0.66 -11.31 0.74
CA ILE A 77 0.26 -12.44 0.90
C ILE A 77 -0.15 -13.31 2.09
N LYS A 78 -0.55 -12.71 3.20
CA LYS A 78 -0.87 -13.46 4.42
C LYS A 78 -2.24 -14.13 4.38
N TYR A 79 -3.25 -13.47 3.84
CA TYR A 79 -4.66 -13.89 3.89
C TYR A 79 -5.21 -14.32 2.53
N GLY A 80 -4.49 -14.07 1.44
CA GLY A 80 -4.94 -14.31 0.08
C GLY A 80 -4.60 -15.71 -0.45
N GLU A 81 -4.86 -16.78 0.31
CA GLU A 81 -4.52 -18.16 -0.07
C GLU A 81 -5.02 -18.58 -1.47
N SER A 82 -6.10 -17.96 -1.95
CA SER A 82 -6.69 -18.22 -3.26
C SER A 82 -6.20 -17.27 -4.37
N LEU A 83 -5.33 -16.30 -4.04
CA LEU A 83 -4.81 -15.36 -5.03
C LEU A 83 -3.66 -15.98 -5.81
N GLU A 84 -3.67 -15.76 -7.11
CA GLU A 84 -2.52 -16.02 -7.95
C GLU A 84 -1.44 -14.98 -7.65
N MET A 85 -0.31 -15.41 -7.09
CA MET A 85 0.75 -14.50 -6.62
C MET A 85 1.35 -13.64 -7.74
N SER A 86 1.25 -14.06 -9.00
CA SER A 86 1.62 -13.26 -10.18
C SER A 86 0.75 -12.00 -10.35
N SER A 87 -0.40 -11.91 -9.69
CA SER A 87 -1.30 -10.75 -9.69
C SER A 87 -1.08 -9.81 -8.49
N VAL A 88 -0.12 -10.08 -7.63
CA VAL A 88 0.19 -9.28 -6.45
C VAL A 88 1.51 -8.54 -6.63
N ASP A 89 1.42 -7.22 -6.83
CA ASP A 89 2.59 -6.38 -6.99
C ASP A 89 3.13 -5.88 -5.65
N ALA A 90 4.45 -5.83 -5.54
CA ALA A 90 5.12 -5.18 -4.42
C ALA A 90 5.10 -3.64 -4.58
N CYS A 91 5.38 -2.92 -3.48
CA CYS A 91 5.44 -1.46 -3.48
C CYS A 91 6.40 -0.93 -4.56
N GLU A 92 5.92 -0.04 -5.43
CA GLU A 92 6.67 0.56 -6.53
C GLU A 92 7.54 1.74 -6.10
N ALA A 93 7.26 2.34 -4.94
CA ALA A 93 7.89 3.53 -4.44
C ALA A 93 9.43 3.41 -4.42
N GLY A 94 10.12 4.36 -5.00
CA GLY A 94 11.58 4.39 -5.11
C GLY A 94 12.21 3.28 -5.96
N ARG A 95 11.40 2.35 -6.51
CA ARG A 95 11.83 1.22 -7.35
C ARG A 95 11.47 1.41 -8.81
N PHE A 96 10.28 1.87 -9.10
CA PHE A 96 9.74 2.12 -10.44
C PHE A 96 9.14 3.51 -10.58
N SER A 97 8.88 4.20 -9.46
CA SER A 97 8.27 5.51 -9.42
C SER A 97 8.94 6.42 -8.39
N MET A 98 8.86 7.73 -8.63
CA MET A 98 9.16 8.78 -7.66
C MET A 98 8.04 9.82 -7.69
N TYR A 99 7.90 10.56 -6.62
CA TYR A 99 7.01 11.71 -6.53
C TYR A 99 7.83 13.00 -6.52
N ILE A 100 7.38 14.01 -7.27
CA ILE A 100 7.97 15.35 -7.27
C ILE A 100 6.88 16.33 -6.86
N ASP A 101 7.17 17.16 -5.86
CA ASP A 101 6.24 18.19 -5.38
C ASP A 101 6.35 19.51 -6.18
N ALA A 102 5.49 20.48 -5.85
CA ALA A 102 5.44 21.77 -6.51
C ALA A 102 6.69 22.64 -6.22
N GLU A 103 7.39 22.36 -5.13
CA GLU A 103 8.63 23.02 -4.72
C GLU A 103 9.87 22.35 -5.34
N MET A 104 9.67 21.46 -6.33
CA MET A 104 10.75 20.73 -7.00
C MET A 104 11.61 19.88 -6.06
N ASN A 105 10.97 19.22 -5.10
CA ASN A 105 11.61 18.18 -4.31
C ASN A 105 11.13 16.79 -4.77
N ALA A 106 12.06 15.86 -4.84
CA ALA A 106 11.80 14.46 -5.18
C ALA A 106 11.74 13.60 -3.92
N TYR A 107 10.84 12.62 -3.95
CA TYR A 107 10.60 11.64 -2.88
C TYR A 107 10.43 10.25 -3.48
N PRO A 108 10.88 9.18 -2.80
CA PRO A 108 10.61 7.81 -3.26
C PRO A 108 9.13 7.43 -3.19
N CYS A 109 8.35 8.06 -2.30
CA CYS A 109 6.93 7.83 -2.12
C CYS A 109 6.20 9.17 -1.92
N SER A 110 5.01 9.34 -2.52
CA SER A 110 4.21 10.56 -2.38
C SER A 110 3.80 10.86 -0.93
N PHE A 111 3.70 9.86 -0.08
CA PHE A 111 3.41 10.04 1.34
C PHE A 111 4.63 10.54 2.15
N ASP A 112 5.84 10.47 1.60
CA ASP A 112 7.03 11.04 2.22
C ASP A 112 7.08 12.57 2.11
N ASN A 113 6.33 13.18 1.20
CA ASN A 113 6.18 14.63 1.12
C ASN A 113 5.78 15.24 2.48
N GLN A 114 4.91 14.56 3.23
CA GLN A 114 4.46 15.00 4.55
C GLN A 114 5.47 14.71 5.68
N LEU A 115 6.39 13.78 5.46
CA LEU A 115 7.38 13.36 6.45
C LEU A 115 8.75 14.00 6.18
N GLY A 116 9.09 14.22 4.92
CA GLY A 116 10.36 14.77 4.47
C GLY A 116 11.59 13.91 4.76
N LYS A 117 11.38 12.61 4.99
CA LYS A 117 12.45 11.70 5.47
C LYS A 117 13.51 11.41 4.40
N TYR A 118 13.07 11.30 3.14
CA TYR A 118 13.92 10.98 1.99
C TYR A 118 13.87 12.08 0.92
N ARG A 119 13.51 13.30 1.33
CA ARG A 119 13.41 14.45 0.44
C ARG A 119 14.76 14.82 -0.16
N VAL A 120 14.77 15.01 -1.48
CA VAL A 120 15.93 15.53 -2.23
C VAL A 120 15.46 16.68 -3.12
N SER A 121 16.12 17.84 -3.02
CA SER A 121 15.85 18.96 -3.94
C SER A 121 16.35 18.62 -5.34
N LEU A 122 15.55 18.97 -6.36
CA LEU A 122 15.94 18.93 -7.77
C LEU A 122 16.80 20.14 -8.19
N GLU A 123 17.00 21.10 -7.29
CA GLU A 123 17.83 22.28 -7.58
C GLU A 123 19.25 21.82 -7.92
N ASN A 124 19.68 22.16 -9.16
CA ASN A 124 20.99 21.81 -9.70
C ASN A 124 21.32 20.30 -9.75
N LYS A 125 20.30 19.43 -9.73
CA LYS A 125 20.45 17.97 -9.85
C LYS A 125 19.60 17.41 -10.99
N GLN A 126 20.15 16.38 -11.65
CA GLN A 126 19.38 15.60 -12.62
C GLN A 126 18.56 14.52 -11.90
N ILE A 127 17.42 14.14 -12.50
CA ILE A 127 16.55 13.07 -11.97
C ILE A 127 17.33 11.77 -11.75
N GLU A 128 18.22 11.43 -12.67
CA GLU A 128 19.07 10.24 -12.60
C GLU A 128 20.02 10.25 -11.40
N GLU A 129 20.60 11.42 -11.07
CA GLU A 129 21.46 11.59 -9.89
C GLU A 129 20.67 11.39 -8.60
N ILE A 130 19.43 11.90 -8.53
CA ILE A 130 18.55 11.74 -7.39
C ILE A 130 18.13 10.28 -7.27
N TRP A 131 17.72 9.66 -8.39
CA TRP A 131 17.29 8.26 -8.42
C TRP A 131 18.35 7.30 -7.91
N ASN A 132 19.62 7.56 -8.26
CA ASN A 132 20.77 6.76 -7.82
C ASN A 132 21.43 7.31 -6.54
N GLY A 133 20.86 8.36 -5.95
CA GLY A 133 21.36 8.99 -4.74
C GLY A 133 21.09 8.19 -3.46
N VAL A 134 21.79 8.57 -2.40
CA VAL A 134 21.82 7.84 -1.12
C VAL A 134 20.45 7.77 -0.43
N GLU A 135 19.61 8.78 -0.57
CA GLU A 135 18.27 8.81 0.03
C GLU A 135 17.36 7.75 -0.59
N PHE A 136 17.36 7.66 -1.93
CA PHE A 136 16.58 6.66 -2.67
C PHE A 136 17.16 5.25 -2.50
N GLU A 137 18.48 5.11 -2.47
CA GLU A 137 19.14 3.85 -2.17
C GLU A 137 18.79 3.36 -0.76
N HIS A 138 18.85 4.24 0.24
CA HIS A 138 18.47 3.92 1.61
C HIS A 138 17.01 3.48 1.70
N PHE A 139 16.09 4.17 1.01
CA PHE A 139 14.68 3.76 0.95
C PHE A 139 14.53 2.37 0.33
N ARG A 140 15.18 2.09 -0.79
CA ARG A 140 15.16 0.78 -1.45
C ARG A 140 15.72 -0.33 -0.56
N ASN A 141 16.78 -0.05 0.17
CA ASN A 141 17.42 -1.02 1.07
C ASN A 141 16.51 -1.47 2.22
N ILE A 142 15.50 -0.66 2.61
CA ILE A 142 14.47 -1.09 3.57
C ILE A 142 13.67 -2.25 3.02
N HIS A 143 13.31 -2.22 1.74
CA HIS A 143 12.56 -3.29 1.07
C HIS A 143 13.37 -4.57 0.84
N LEU A 144 14.71 -4.50 0.98
CA LEU A 144 15.58 -5.67 0.92
C LEU A 144 15.71 -6.36 2.29
N GLN A 145 15.31 -5.70 3.37
CA GLN A 145 15.30 -6.30 4.71
C GLN A 145 14.21 -7.39 4.75
N LYS A 146 14.60 -8.58 5.16
CA LYS A 146 13.67 -9.70 5.32
C LYS A 146 13.11 -9.73 6.74
N CYS A 147 11.82 -10.05 6.87
CA CYS A 147 11.26 -10.40 8.17
C CYS A 147 11.83 -11.76 8.60
N ASN A 148 12.62 -11.79 9.65
CA ASN A 148 13.33 -13.00 10.09
C ASN A 148 12.41 -14.15 10.51
N ILE A 149 11.13 -13.87 10.77
CA ILE A 149 10.14 -14.84 11.25
C ILE A 149 9.03 -15.15 10.23
N CYS A 150 9.09 -14.55 9.04
CA CYS A 150 8.04 -14.70 8.03
C CYS A 150 8.49 -15.63 6.90
N LYS A 151 7.73 -16.71 6.68
CA LYS A 151 7.96 -17.66 5.56
C LYS A 151 7.84 -16.99 4.19
N ASP A 152 7.01 -15.93 4.09
CA ASP A 152 6.69 -15.22 2.86
C ASP A 152 7.62 -14.01 2.61
N SER A 153 8.69 -13.87 3.38
CA SER A 153 9.63 -12.74 3.30
C SER A 153 10.32 -12.59 1.94
N ASN A 154 10.33 -13.62 1.11
CA ASN A 154 10.88 -13.57 -0.24
C ASN A 154 9.93 -12.90 -1.24
N ILE A 155 8.64 -12.92 -0.98
CA ILE A 155 7.57 -12.37 -1.83
C ILE A 155 7.16 -10.99 -1.34
N CYS A 156 7.03 -10.84 -0.01
CA CYS A 156 6.71 -9.58 0.63
C CYS A 156 7.95 -8.69 0.73
N SER A 157 8.00 -7.60 0.00
CA SER A 157 9.08 -6.60 0.06
C SER A 157 9.00 -5.76 1.35
N TYR A 158 8.96 -6.38 2.53
CA TYR A 158 9.00 -5.76 3.87
C TYR A 158 7.93 -4.67 4.15
N GLY A 159 6.76 -4.72 3.50
CA GLY A 159 5.68 -3.77 3.79
C GLY A 159 5.99 -2.33 3.38
N CYS A 160 5.68 -1.36 4.23
CA CYS A 160 5.83 0.06 3.93
C CYS A 160 7.24 0.60 4.22
N GLY A 161 7.97 1.08 3.22
CA GLY A 161 9.31 1.69 3.37
C GLY A 161 9.34 2.93 4.26
N LEU A 162 8.22 3.62 4.44
CA LEU A 162 8.10 4.75 5.36
C LEU A 162 7.85 4.34 6.80
N LYS A 163 7.60 3.06 7.09
CA LYS A 163 7.29 2.52 8.43
C LYS A 163 6.10 3.24 9.07
N LEU A 164 5.02 3.38 8.32
CA LEU A 164 3.81 4.06 8.78
C LEU A 164 2.98 3.26 9.79
N GLY A 165 3.33 1.99 10.01
CA GLY A 165 2.59 1.07 10.88
C GLY A 165 1.29 0.55 10.24
N ILE A 166 1.28 0.49 8.90
CA ILE A 166 0.14 0.01 8.11
C ILE A 166 0.33 -1.41 7.56
N GLU A 167 1.40 -2.08 7.99
CA GLU A 167 1.67 -3.47 7.61
C GLU A 167 0.62 -4.39 8.24
N LEU A 168 -0.09 -5.16 7.41
CA LEU A 168 -1.23 -5.99 7.80
C LEU A 168 -0.90 -7.48 7.91
N CYS A 169 0.36 -7.84 8.00
CA CYS A 169 0.81 -9.22 8.21
C CYS A 169 1.04 -9.60 9.68
#